data_c75da3a91064f29466d5e8507f6b4d93
#
_entry.id   c75da3a91064f29466d5e8507f6b4d93
#
_cell.length_a   1.000
_cell.length_b   1.000
_cell.length_c   1.000
_cell.angle_alpha   90.00
_cell.angle_beta   90.00
_cell.angle_gamma   90.00
#
_symmetry.space_group_name_H-M   'P 1'
#
loop_
_entity.id
_entity.type
_entity.pdbx_description
1 polymer ?
#
loop_
_entity_poly.entity_id
_entity_poly.type
_entity_poly.pdbx_seq_one_letter_code
_entity_poly.pdbx_strand_id
1 'polypeptide(L)'
;MAYDGSGFHGFALNDGVATVAGALTEAIGTVLGHPVVLTAAGRTDTGVHAWGQVVSLDVPEGQEDPLDLDALRRSVNALCGPAVVVRSAEWAAPDFDARFSARWRRYHYTVLNDPVPDPFLAGTTWHVDRPLDLRLMRLACDPFVGEHDFSSFCRRPKRPEGEPPATLVRRVMSARWDDVGDVPGRLLRFEIVANAFCHQMVRSIVGTLVEVGLGRRSAGSILDTLRARDRATAGQLAPPDGLCLWEVGY
;
A
#
# COMPACT_ATOMS: atom_id res chain seq x y z
N MET A 1 -6.35 -9.29 6.28
CA MET A 1 -5.18 -9.40 7.17
C MET A 1 -4.50 -8.06 7.35
N ALA A 2 -3.72 -7.89 8.43
CA ALA A 2 -2.91 -6.69 8.69
C ALA A 2 -1.46 -7.07 8.97
N TYR A 3 -0.52 -6.16 8.73
CA TYR A 3 0.89 -6.36 9.08
C TYR A 3 1.64 -5.03 9.27
N ASP A 4 2.60 -5.08 10.19
CA ASP A 4 3.68 -4.11 10.29
C ASP A 4 4.77 -4.49 9.27
N GLY A 5 4.98 -3.64 8.27
CA GLY A 5 5.94 -3.89 7.18
C GLY A 5 7.39 -3.60 7.53
N SER A 6 7.68 -2.95 8.67
CA SER A 6 9.00 -2.42 9.01
C SER A 6 10.09 -3.52 9.09
N GLY A 7 9.73 -4.73 9.53
CA GLY A 7 10.61 -5.89 9.60
C GLY A 7 10.73 -6.72 8.31
N PHE A 8 10.06 -6.32 7.22
CA PHE A 8 9.97 -7.13 6.00
C PHE A 8 10.53 -6.42 4.76
N HIS A 9 11.12 -7.21 3.88
CA HIS A 9 11.58 -6.75 2.56
C HIS A 9 10.44 -6.74 1.53
N GLY A 10 9.25 -6.27 1.96
CA GLY A 10 8.04 -6.19 1.18
C GLY A 10 7.14 -7.42 1.33
N PHE A 11 6.05 -7.41 0.55
CA PHE A 11 5.07 -8.49 0.60
C PHE A 11 5.52 -9.75 -0.12
N ALA A 12 5.98 -9.62 -1.38
CA ALA A 12 6.21 -10.75 -2.28
C ALA A 12 7.39 -11.63 -1.83
N LEU A 13 7.27 -12.94 -2.02
CA LEU A 13 8.36 -13.89 -1.80
C LEU A 13 9.64 -13.42 -2.53
N ASN A 14 10.74 -13.46 -1.80
CA ASN A 14 12.08 -13.16 -2.31
C ASN A 14 13.10 -13.96 -1.50
N ASP A 15 13.98 -14.65 -2.21
CA ASP A 15 14.92 -15.57 -1.58
C ASP A 15 15.92 -14.85 -0.68
N GLY A 16 16.19 -15.46 0.48
CA GLY A 16 17.19 -15.00 1.43
C GLY A 16 16.79 -13.81 2.32
N VAL A 17 15.54 -13.32 2.22
CA VAL A 17 15.05 -12.21 3.04
C VAL A 17 13.66 -12.48 3.62
N ALA A 18 13.37 -11.91 4.79
CA ALA A 18 12.04 -12.00 5.39
C ALA A 18 11.02 -11.19 4.59
N THR A 19 9.91 -11.83 4.20
CA THR A 19 8.79 -11.20 3.48
C THR A 19 7.46 -11.57 4.14
N VAL A 20 6.45 -10.71 3.99
CA VAL A 20 5.11 -10.97 4.55
C VAL A 20 4.51 -12.25 3.97
N ALA A 21 4.61 -12.46 2.65
CA ALA A 21 4.12 -13.68 2.00
C ALA A 21 4.88 -14.92 2.48
N GLY A 22 6.19 -14.81 2.73
CA GLY A 22 7.00 -15.92 3.26
C GLY A 22 6.50 -16.38 4.64
N ALA A 23 6.41 -15.44 5.58
CA ALA A 23 5.93 -15.73 6.93
C ALA A 23 4.50 -16.31 6.93
N LEU A 24 3.62 -15.74 6.12
CA LEU A 24 2.22 -16.20 6.04
C LEU A 24 2.11 -17.58 5.36
N THR A 25 2.85 -17.81 4.26
CA THR A 25 2.86 -19.10 3.55
C THR A 25 3.38 -20.22 4.43
N GLU A 26 4.45 -19.96 5.18
CA GLU A 26 5.03 -20.91 6.13
C GLU A 26 4.04 -21.24 7.26
N ALA A 27 3.43 -20.22 7.86
CA ALA A 27 2.46 -20.41 8.94
C ALA A 27 1.22 -21.19 8.49
N ILE A 28 0.62 -20.82 7.35
CA ILE A 28 -0.55 -21.53 6.80
C ILE A 28 -0.17 -22.97 6.40
N GLY A 29 0.96 -23.15 5.71
CA GLY A 29 1.42 -24.46 5.30
C GLY A 29 1.70 -25.41 6.48
N THR A 30 2.23 -24.85 7.59
CA THR A 30 2.44 -25.61 8.85
C THR A 30 1.10 -26.07 9.45
N VAL A 31 0.10 -25.18 9.49
CA VAL A 31 -1.22 -25.50 10.06
C VAL A 31 -1.98 -26.51 9.18
N LEU A 32 -1.91 -26.36 7.86
CA LEU A 32 -2.62 -27.24 6.91
C LEU A 32 -1.87 -28.54 6.63
N GLY A 33 -0.58 -28.62 6.99
CA GLY A 33 0.24 -29.82 6.74
C GLY A 33 0.72 -29.99 5.30
N HIS A 34 0.56 -28.98 4.44
CA HIS A 34 1.02 -29.00 3.05
C HIS A 34 1.39 -27.59 2.55
N PRO A 35 2.26 -27.45 1.53
CA PRO A 35 2.59 -26.17 0.94
C PRO A 35 1.36 -25.47 0.35
N VAL A 36 1.31 -24.14 0.46
CA VAL A 36 0.23 -23.32 -0.09
C VAL A 36 0.80 -22.24 -1.02
N VAL A 37 -0.02 -21.80 -1.98
CA VAL A 37 0.29 -20.68 -2.88
C VAL A 37 -0.68 -19.55 -2.58
N LEU A 38 -0.15 -18.36 -2.29
CA LEU A 38 -0.94 -17.18 -1.95
C LEU A 38 -1.05 -16.24 -3.14
N THR A 39 -2.27 -15.80 -3.44
CA THR A 39 -2.54 -14.66 -4.32
C THR A 39 -2.93 -13.46 -3.47
N ALA A 40 -2.23 -12.33 -3.63
CA ALA A 40 -2.49 -11.10 -2.87
C ALA A 40 -3.17 -10.04 -3.71
N ALA A 41 -4.09 -9.27 -3.11
CA ALA A 41 -4.78 -8.16 -3.75
C ALA A 41 -3.83 -7.04 -4.24
N GLY A 42 -2.72 -6.84 -3.53
CA GLY A 42 -1.68 -5.89 -3.90
C GLY A 42 -0.36 -6.21 -3.21
N ARG A 43 0.75 -6.04 -3.95
CA ARG A 43 2.08 -6.15 -3.36
C ARG A 43 2.45 -4.81 -2.74
N THR A 44 3.01 -4.84 -1.54
CA THR A 44 3.60 -3.67 -0.88
C THR A 44 5.11 -3.72 -0.94
N ASP A 45 5.74 -2.55 -0.99
CA ASP A 45 7.20 -2.40 -0.99
C ASP A 45 7.80 -2.69 0.40
N THR A 46 9.11 -2.80 0.48
CA THR A 46 9.87 -2.88 1.76
C THR A 46 9.45 -1.76 2.71
N GLY A 47 9.15 -2.11 3.96
CA GLY A 47 8.76 -1.18 5.02
C GLY A 47 7.30 -0.69 4.97
N VAL A 48 6.54 -1.01 3.92
CA VAL A 48 5.15 -0.58 3.76
C VAL A 48 4.21 -1.48 4.54
N HIS A 49 3.30 -0.89 5.30
CA HIS A 49 2.31 -1.57 6.14
C HIS A 49 1.03 -1.93 5.38
N ALA A 50 0.21 -2.77 5.98
CA ALA A 50 -1.17 -2.96 5.58
C ALA A 50 -2.09 -3.17 6.79
N TRP A 51 -3.27 -2.58 6.72
CA TRP A 51 -4.39 -2.82 7.64
C TRP A 51 -5.45 -3.73 7.02
N GLY A 52 -5.65 -3.64 5.71
CA GLY A 52 -6.69 -4.33 4.96
C GLY A 52 -6.17 -5.11 3.75
N GLN A 53 -5.02 -5.80 3.86
CA GLN A 53 -4.55 -6.70 2.82
C GLN A 53 -5.49 -7.91 2.71
N VAL A 54 -5.74 -8.37 1.48
CA VAL A 54 -6.48 -9.60 1.19
C VAL A 54 -5.59 -10.57 0.44
N VAL A 55 -5.64 -11.83 0.84
CA VAL A 55 -5.01 -12.94 0.14
C VAL A 55 -6.05 -14.02 -0.12
N SER A 56 -5.94 -14.70 -1.24
CA SER A 56 -6.66 -15.94 -1.53
C SER A 56 -5.70 -17.10 -1.69
N LEU A 57 -6.16 -18.30 -1.35
CA LEU A 57 -5.47 -19.55 -1.57
C LEU A 57 -6.50 -20.65 -1.86
N ASP A 58 -6.09 -21.65 -2.61
CA ASP A 58 -6.89 -22.83 -2.85
C ASP A 58 -6.63 -23.85 -1.75
N VAL A 59 -7.71 -24.48 -1.28
CA VAL A 59 -7.65 -25.60 -0.35
C VAL A 59 -8.01 -26.86 -1.15
N PRO A 60 -7.19 -27.94 -1.08
CA PRO A 60 -7.48 -29.17 -1.80
C PRO A 60 -8.86 -29.75 -1.45
N GLU A 61 -9.58 -30.27 -2.46
CA GLU A 61 -10.80 -31.02 -2.26
C GLU A 61 -10.49 -32.35 -1.54
N GLY A 62 -11.40 -32.80 -0.66
CA GLY A 62 -11.31 -34.13 -0.04
C GLY A 62 -10.85 -34.14 1.42
N GLN A 63 -10.86 -33.07 2.13
CA GLN A 63 -10.84 -33.11 3.59
C GLN A 63 -12.20 -33.64 4.08
N GLU A 64 -12.19 -34.76 4.84
CA GLU A 64 -13.40 -35.39 5.35
C GLU A 64 -14.22 -34.48 6.26
N ASP A 65 -13.56 -33.51 6.92
CA ASP A 65 -14.21 -32.48 7.73
C ASP A 65 -13.99 -31.08 7.13
N PRO A 66 -15.02 -30.19 7.15
CA PRO A 66 -14.87 -28.83 6.70
C PRO A 66 -13.83 -28.10 7.56
N LEU A 67 -12.86 -27.44 6.90
CA LEU A 67 -11.81 -26.67 7.57
C LEU A 67 -12.40 -25.61 8.50
N ASP A 68 -12.11 -25.68 9.81
CA ASP A 68 -12.46 -24.64 10.78
C ASP A 68 -11.59 -23.40 10.55
N LEU A 69 -12.16 -22.41 9.85
CA LEU A 69 -11.49 -21.15 9.52
C LEU A 69 -11.09 -20.33 10.76
N ASP A 70 -11.83 -20.44 11.84
CA ASP A 70 -11.49 -19.75 13.09
C ASP A 70 -10.31 -20.42 13.81
N ALA A 71 -10.24 -21.76 13.79
CA ALA A 71 -9.09 -22.49 14.29
C ALA A 71 -7.84 -22.20 13.44
N LEU A 72 -7.98 -22.22 12.10
CA LEU A 72 -6.91 -21.84 11.17
C LEU A 72 -6.38 -20.44 11.49
N ARG A 73 -7.26 -19.45 11.59
CA ARG A 73 -6.92 -18.07 11.91
C ARG A 73 -6.15 -17.94 13.23
N ARG A 74 -6.63 -18.61 14.30
CA ARG A 74 -5.94 -18.60 15.60
C ARG A 74 -4.56 -19.21 15.54
N SER A 75 -4.42 -20.36 14.86
CA SER A 75 -3.15 -21.08 14.75
C SER A 75 -2.13 -20.29 13.91
N VAL A 76 -2.56 -19.74 12.77
CA VAL A 76 -1.69 -18.89 11.93
C VAL A 76 -1.22 -17.66 12.71
N ASN A 77 -2.13 -17.00 13.45
CA ASN A 77 -1.77 -15.82 14.26
C ASN A 77 -0.81 -16.16 15.41
N ALA A 78 -0.85 -17.37 15.95
CA ALA A 78 0.11 -17.82 16.95
C ALA A 78 1.52 -18.01 16.36
N LEU A 79 1.63 -18.34 15.07
CA LEU A 79 2.89 -18.58 14.38
C LEU A 79 3.53 -17.30 13.83
N CYS A 80 2.74 -16.37 13.25
CA CYS A 80 3.28 -15.19 12.58
C CYS A 80 2.99 -13.85 13.27
N GLY A 81 2.19 -13.84 14.35
CA GLY A 81 1.92 -12.63 15.12
C GLY A 81 3.12 -12.21 16.01
N PRO A 82 3.15 -10.95 16.47
CA PRO A 82 2.19 -9.88 16.18
C PRO A 82 2.45 -9.13 14.86
N ALA A 83 3.57 -9.38 14.17
CA ALA A 83 3.96 -8.63 12.99
C ALA A 83 3.02 -8.85 11.78
N VAL A 84 2.48 -10.04 11.63
CA VAL A 84 1.48 -10.40 10.62
C VAL A 84 0.27 -11.01 11.34
N VAL A 85 -0.94 -10.49 11.06
CA VAL A 85 -2.18 -10.91 11.72
C VAL A 85 -3.28 -11.16 10.70
N VAL A 86 -3.85 -12.37 10.68
CA VAL A 86 -5.08 -12.69 9.96
C VAL A 86 -6.27 -12.21 10.80
N ARG A 87 -7.02 -11.24 10.28
CA ARG A 87 -8.17 -10.63 10.99
C ARG A 87 -9.45 -11.40 10.75
N SER A 88 -9.65 -11.90 9.55
CA SER A 88 -10.77 -12.77 9.17
C SER A 88 -10.31 -13.80 8.14
N ALA A 89 -11.00 -14.92 8.07
CA ALA A 89 -10.89 -15.93 7.03
C ALA A 89 -12.31 -16.35 6.64
N GLU A 90 -12.58 -16.41 5.35
CA GLU A 90 -13.92 -16.67 4.82
C GLU A 90 -13.81 -17.54 3.57
N TRP A 91 -14.81 -18.37 3.34
CA TRP A 91 -14.96 -19.07 2.07
C TRP A 91 -15.39 -18.07 0.99
N ALA A 92 -14.78 -18.16 -0.18
CA ALA A 92 -15.09 -17.33 -1.32
C ALA A 92 -15.68 -18.16 -2.47
N ALA A 93 -16.24 -17.47 -3.46
CA ALA A 93 -16.67 -18.15 -4.70
C ALA A 93 -15.46 -18.81 -5.39
N PRO A 94 -15.66 -19.95 -6.12
CA PRO A 94 -14.56 -20.69 -6.74
C PRO A 94 -13.70 -19.89 -7.73
N ASP A 95 -14.27 -18.86 -8.34
CA ASP A 95 -13.61 -17.96 -9.29
C ASP A 95 -13.00 -16.70 -8.63
N PHE A 96 -13.04 -16.60 -7.30
CA PHE A 96 -12.48 -15.46 -6.58
C PHE A 96 -10.97 -15.47 -6.61
N ASP A 97 -10.40 -14.39 -7.09
CA ASP A 97 -8.96 -14.11 -7.07
C ASP A 97 -8.73 -12.79 -6.33
N ALA A 98 -7.96 -12.81 -5.23
CA ALA A 98 -7.73 -11.61 -4.43
C ALA A 98 -7.15 -10.44 -5.24
N ARG A 99 -6.41 -10.69 -6.31
CA ARG A 99 -5.81 -9.67 -7.17
C ARG A 99 -6.76 -9.16 -8.26
N PHE A 100 -7.37 -10.12 -8.99
CA PHE A 100 -8.11 -9.79 -10.22
C PHE A 100 -9.58 -9.47 -9.95
N SER A 101 -10.18 -10.01 -8.88
CA SER A 101 -11.55 -9.65 -8.47
C SER A 101 -11.63 -8.27 -7.80
N ALA A 102 -10.49 -7.72 -7.35
CA ALA A 102 -10.48 -6.43 -6.66
C ALA A 102 -10.76 -5.25 -7.61
N ARG A 103 -11.77 -4.47 -7.27
CA ARG A 103 -12.25 -3.30 -8.03
C ARG A 103 -11.49 -2.03 -7.70
N TRP A 104 -11.10 -1.86 -6.42
CA TRP A 104 -10.33 -0.71 -5.97
C TRP A 104 -9.46 -1.05 -4.76
N ARG A 105 -8.46 -0.20 -4.49
CA ARG A 105 -7.61 -0.22 -3.30
C ARG A 105 -7.57 1.17 -2.70
N ARG A 106 -7.52 1.24 -1.38
CA ARG A 106 -7.36 2.47 -0.60
C ARG A 106 -6.03 2.42 0.12
N TYR A 107 -5.28 3.50 0.00
CA TYR A 107 -4.06 3.71 0.77
C TYR A 107 -4.20 4.92 1.66
N HIS A 108 -3.64 4.82 2.85
CA HIS A 108 -3.37 5.94 3.73
C HIS A 108 -1.87 6.20 3.77
N TYR A 109 -1.49 7.46 3.81
CA TYR A 109 -0.13 7.88 4.10
C TYR A 109 -0.16 8.93 5.19
N THR A 110 0.56 8.68 6.31
CA THR A 110 0.54 9.57 7.47
C THR A 110 1.86 10.34 7.57
N VAL A 111 1.74 11.66 7.75
CA VAL A 111 2.85 12.60 7.97
C VAL A 111 2.74 13.18 9.37
N LEU A 112 3.81 13.08 10.15
CA LEU A 112 4.00 13.83 11.38
C LEU A 112 4.62 15.19 11.02
N ASN A 113 3.83 16.25 11.04
CA ASN A 113 4.27 17.63 10.79
C ASN A 113 4.50 18.35 12.11
N ASP A 114 5.69 18.19 12.66
CA ASP A 114 6.06 18.69 13.98
C ASP A 114 7.57 19.05 13.95
N PRO A 115 8.01 20.16 14.56
CA PRO A 115 9.44 20.45 14.69
C PRO A 115 10.24 19.36 15.39
N VAL A 116 9.59 18.55 16.25
CA VAL A 116 10.22 17.50 17.04
C VAL A 116 9.67 16.11 16.63
N PRO A 117 10.52 15.11 16.38
CA PRO A 117 10.06 13.76 16.08
C PRO A 117 9.38 13.11 17.28
N ASP A 118 8.45 12.20 17.01
CA ASP A 118 7.75 11.41 18.02
C ASP A 118 8.19 9.94 17.90
N PRO A 119 8.86 9.36 18.92
CA PRO A 119 9.36 7.99 18.87
C PRO A 119 8.26 6.92 18.78
N PHE A 120 7.04 7.22 19.25
CA PHE A 120 5.91 6.30 19.16
C PHE A 120 5.25 6.29 17.78
N LEU A 121 5.49 7.32 16.96
CA LEU A 121 4.99 7.43 15.60
C LEU A 121 6.05 7.18 14.53
N ALA A 122 7.33 7.02 14.91
CA ALA A 122 8.45 6.93 14.00
C ALA A 122 8.32 5.76 12.98
N GLY A 123 7.74 4.62 13.40
CA GLY A 123 7.55 3.46 12.52
C GLY A 123 6.33 3.54 11.61
N THR A 124 5.46 4.53 11.76
CA THR A 124 4.15 4.60 11.05
C THR A 124 3.89 5.97 10.41
N THR A 125 4.85 6.89 10.47
CA THR A 125 4.71 8.24 9.90
C THR A 125 6.00 8.70 9.22
N TRP A 126 5.84 9.61 8.28
CA TRP A 126 6.96 10.41 7.79
C TRP A 126 7.05 11.71 8.59
N HIS A 127 8.12 11.87 9.36
CA HIS A 127 8.39 13.11 10.07
C HIS A 127 8.86 14.22 9.11
N VAL A 128 8.16 15.35 9.14
CA VAL A 128 8.49 16.59 8.41
C VAL A 128 8.55 17.73 9.42
N ASP A 129 9.75 18.24 9.67
CA ASP A 129 10.07 19.23 10.71
C ASP A 129 9.65 20.66 10.38
N ARG A 130 9.34 20.93 9.11
CA ARG A 130 8.91 22.27 8.63
C ARG A 130 7.42 22.32 8.40
N PRO A 131 6.78 23.48 8.72
CA PRO A 131 5.34 23.65 8.52
C PRO A 131 4.91 23.34 7.07
N LEU A 132 3.82 22.61 6.94
CA LEU A 132 3.19 22.25 5.66
C LEU A 132 1.92 23.10 5.47
N ASP A 133 1.77 23.70 4.30
CA ASP A 133 0.51 24.33 3.91
C ASP A 133 -0.49 23.29 3.42
N LEU A 134 -1.33 22.81 4.35
CA LEU A 134 -2.36 21.80 4.07
C LEU A 134 -3.39 22.26 3.02
N ARG A 135 -3.65 23.59 2.91
CA ARG A 135 -4.59 24.11 1.92
C ARG A 135 -4.04 23.93 0.50
N LEU A 136 -2.76 24.24 0.30
CA LEU A 136 -2.09 24.03 -0.98
C LEU A 136 -1.98 22.54 -1.32
N MET A 137 -1.71 21.69 -0.33
CA MET A 137 -1.66 20.22 -0.52
C MET A 137 -3.03 19.68 -0.94
N ARG A 138 -4.12 20.14 -0.34
CA ARG A 138 -5.49 19.76 -0.73
C ARG A 138 -5.81 20.17 -2.16
N LEU A 139 -5.52 21.43 -2.53
CA LEU A 139 -5.72 21.92 -3.89
C LEU A 139 -4.93 21.14 -4.94
N ALA A 140 -3.73 20.68 -4.57
CA ALA A 140 -2.86 19.88 -5.45
C ALA A 140 -3.34 18.45 -5.64
N CYS A 141 -4.39 17.96 -4.93
CA CYS A 141 -4.96 16.64 -5.10
C CYS A 141 -5.89 16.53 -6.31
N ASP A 142 -6.59 17.61 -6.65
CA ASP A 142 -7.64 17.60 -7.68
C ASP A 142 -7.18 17.05 -9.04
N PRO A 143 -5.98 17.41 -9.56
CA PRO A 143 -5.50 16.90 -10.84
C PRO A 143 -5.28 15.40 -10.90
N PHE A 144 -5.14 14.70 -9.76
CA PHE A 144 -4.96 13.25 -9.76
C PHE A 144 -6.25 12.48 -9.99
N VAL A 145 -7.43 13.10 -9.70
CA VAL A 145 -8.72 12.41 -9.83
C VAL A 145 -9.07 12.23 -11.30
N GLY A 146 -9.49 11.01 -11.66
CA GLY A 146 -9.77 10.62 -13.04
C GLY A 146 -8.81 9.56 -13.56
N GLU A 147 -8.85 9.34 -14.86
CA GLU A 147 -7.98 8.40 -15.55
C GLU A 147 -6.78 9.13 -16.18
N HIS A 148 -5.58 8.75 -15.74
CA HIS A 148 -4.34 9.38 -16.16
C HIS A 148 -3.23 8.36 -16.38
N ASP A 149 -2.26 8.70 -17.22
CA ASP A 149 -0.97 8.01 -17.30
C ASP A 149 -0.07 8.49 -16.15
N PHE A 150 0.18 7.61 -15.17
CA PHE A 150 0.98 7.89 -13.99
C PHE A 150 2.48 7.61 -14.19
N SER A 151 2.99 7.63 -15.42
CA SER A 151 4.41 7.39 -15.71
C SER A 151 5.36 8.29 -14.91
N SER A 152 4.97 9.54 -14.63
CA SER A 152 5.74 10.46 -13.79
C SER A 152 5.81 10.06 -12.32
N PHE A 153 4.90 9.23 -11.85
CA PHE A 153 4.81 8.83 -10.44
C PHE A 153 5.15 7.35 -10.20
N CYS A 154 5.48 6.59 -11.25
CA CYS A 154 5.68 5.16 -11.17
C CYS A 154 7.11 4.76 -11.52
N ARG A 155 7.65 3.79 -10.78
CA ARG A 155 8.81 3.04 -11.24
C ARG A 155 8.36 2.02 -12.28
N ARG A 156 8.90 2.12 -13.52
CA ARG A 156 8.59 1.16 -14.58
C ARG A 156 9.11 -0.23 -14.21
N PRO A 157 8.30 -1.30 -14.32
CA PRO A 157 8.80 -2.66 -14.14
C PRO A 157 9.79 -3.01 -15.26
N LYS A 158 10.86 -3.73 -14.90
CA LYS A 158 11.72 -4.38 -15.90
C LYS A 158 10.91 -5.49 -16.56
N ARG A 159 10.98 -5.60 -17.88
CA ARG A 159 10.35 -6.66 -18.65
C ARG A 159 11.38 -7.33 -19.55
N PRO A 160 11.17 -8.60 -19.94
CA PRO A 160 11.95 -9.26 -20.96
C PRO A 160 11.93 -8.46 -22.26
N GLU A 161 13.01 -8.56 -23.02
CA GLU A 161 13.14 -7.94 -24.33
C GLU A 161 12.06 -8.48 -25.29
N GLY A 162 11.38 -7.57 -26.01
CA GLY A 162 10.30 -7.93 -26.94
C GLY A 162 8.89 -7.87 -26.35
N GLU A 163 8.71 -7.77 -25.02
CA GLU A 163 7.38 -7.57 -24.44
C GLU A 163 6.94 -6.10 -24.53
N PRO A 164 5.63 -5.83 -24.84
CA PRO A 164 5.11 -4.48 -24.83
C PRO A 164 5.20 -3.87 -23.42
N PRO A 165 5.45 -2.55 -23.31
CA PRO A 165 5.54 -1.88 -22.01
C PRO A 165 4.22 -2.04 -21.23
N ALA A 166 4.34 -2.25 -19.91
CA ALA A 166 3.16 -2.26 -19.04
C ALA A 166 2.47 -0.90 -19.09
N THR A 167 1.14 -0.90 -19.23
CA THR A 167 0.38 0.32 -19.07
C THR A 167 0.49 0.88 -17.65
N LEU A 168 0.77 2.18 -17.54
CA LEU A 168 0.78 2.92 -16.28
C LEU A 168 -0.45 3.83 -16.14
N VAL A 169 -1.45 3.64 -17.01
CA VAL A 169 -2.74 4.31 -16.90
C VAL A 169 -3.52 3.73 -15.72
N ARG A 170 -3.97 4.61 -14.83
CA ARG A 170 -4.77 4.26 -13.65
C ARG A 170 -5.93 5.24 -13.49
N ARG A 171 -7.01 4.77 -12.87
CA ARG A 171 -8.16 5.60 -12.55
C ARG A 171 -8.19 5.83 -11.04
N VAL A 172 -7.88 7.06 -10.64
CA VAL A 172 -8.01 7.52 -9.26
C VAL A 172 -9.44 8.00 -9.04
N MET A 173 -10.08 7.46 -8.01
CA MET A 173 -11.47 7.78 -7.65
C MET A 173 -11.54 8.95 -6.68
N SER A 174 -10.56 9.03 -5.75
CA SER A 174 -10.41 10.13 -4.81
C SER A 174 -8.97 10.27 -4.34
N ALA A 175 -8.57 11.51 -4.04
CA ALA A 175 -7.30 11.83 -3.39
C ALA A 175 -7.52 13.04 -2.49
N ARG A 176 -7.15 12.95 -1.20
CA ARG A 176 -7.36 14.04 -0.24
C ARG A 176 -6.38 14.01 0.90
N TRP A 177 -6.20 15.17 1.54
CA TRP A 177 -5.50 15.33 2.80
C TRP A 177 -6.46 15.71 3.91
N ASP A 178 -6.32 15.06 5.06
CA ASP A 178 -7.07 15.36 6.28
C ASP A 178 -6.10 15.61 7.44
N ASP A 179 -6.49 16.50 8.33
CA ASP A 179 -5.87 16.67 9.63
C ASP A 179 -6.56 15.69 10.58
N VAL A 180 -5.79 14.74 11.11
CA VAL A 180 -6.33 13.60 11.90
C VAL A 180 -5.77 13.55 13.32
N GLY A 181 -4.97 14.57 13.72
CA GLY A 181 -4.40 14.68 15.05
C GLY A 181 -5.29 15.46 16.03
N ASP A 182 -5.05 15.26 17.32
CA ASP A 182 -5.68 16.06 18.40
C ASP A 182 -5.13 17.50 18.43
N VAL A 183 -3.90 17.70 17.93
CA VAL A 183 -3.29 19.01 17.73
C VAL A 183 -3.38 19.39 16.26
N PRO A 184 -4.09 20.48 15.90
CA PRO A 184 -4.28 20.89 14.52
C PRO A 184 -2.96 21.05 13.75
N GLY A 185 -2.91 20.44 12.56
CA GLY A 185 -1.76 20.49 11.66
C GLY A 185 -0.60 19.55 12.03
N ARG A 186 -0.67 18.85 13.17
CA ARG A 186 0.42 17.98 13.64
C ARG A 186 0.43 16.62 12.96
N LEU A 187 -0.72 16.00 12.76
CA LEU A 187 -0.82 14.68 12.15
C LEU A 187 -1.70 14.73 10.89
N LEU A 188 -1.06 14.68 9.74
CA LEU A 188 -1.70 14.82 8.44
C LEU A 188 -1.80 13.47 7.76
N ARG A 189 -2.97 13.14 7.20
CA ARG A 189 -3.22 11.90 6.48
C ARG A 189 -3.63 12.18 5.05
N PHE A 190 -2.89 11.60 4.12
CA PHE A 190 -3.28 11.46 2.73
C PHE A 190 -4.06 10.18 2.53
N GLU A 191 -5.23 10.27 1.92
CA GLU A 191 -6.00 9.12 1.45
C GLU A 191 -6.07 9.14 -0.07
N ILE A 192 -5.88 7.99 -0.70
CA ILE A 192 -6.07 7.81 -2.13
C ILE A 192 -6.77 6.49 -2.42
N VAL A 193 -7.78 6.55 -3.31
CA VAL A 193 -8.52 5.37 -3.79
C VAL A 193 -8.37 5.29 -5.30
N ALA A 194 -7.97 4.13 -5.82
CA ALA A 194 -7.84 3.89 -7.24
C ALA A 194 -8.17 2.44 -7.60
N ASN A 195 -8.48 2.19 -8.88
CA ASN A 195 -8.69 0.83 -9.39
C ASN A 195 -7.45 -0.05 -9.24
N ALA A 196 -6.27 0.53 -9.42
CA ALA A 196 -4.98 -0.12 -9.22
C ALA A 196 -3.89 0.93 -8.99
N PHE A 197 -2.74 0.50 -8.47
CA PHE A 197 -1.56 1.33 -8.30
C PHE A 197 -0.36 0.68 -8.99
N CYS A 198 0.52 1.49 -9.56
CA CYS A 198 1.82 1.02 -10.04
C CYS A 198 2.90 1.22 -8.97
N HIS A 199 4.04 0.57 -9.18
CA HIS A 199 5.15 0.53 -8.23
C HIS A 199 5.58 1.95 -7.81
N GLN A 200 5.61 2.21 -6.50
CA GLN A 200 5.95 3.48 -5.86
C GLN A 200 4.99 4.65 -6.13
N MET A 201 3.85 4.45 -6.79
CA MET A 201 2.93 5.52 -7.19
C MET A 201 2.50 6.40 -6.01
N VAL A 202 1.96 5.83 -4.96
CA VAL A 202 1.43 6.60 -3.81
C VAL A 202 2.56 7.38 -3.12
N ARG A 203 3.71 6.75 -2.87
CA ARG A 203 4.85 7.40 -2.24
C ARG A 203 5.40 8.56 -3.08
N SER A 204 5.40 8.41 -4.40
CA SER A 204 5.83 9.48 -5.32
C SER A 204 4.84 10.65 -5.35
N ILE A 205 3.53 10.36 -5.33
CA ILE A 205 2.47 11.39 -5.22
C ILE A 205 2.64 12.15 -3.91
N VAL A 206 2.75 11.44 -2.78
CA VAL A 206 2.89 12.06 -1.45
C VAL A 206 4.14 12.93 -1.37
N GLY A 207 5.29 12.45 -1.84
CA GLY A 207 6.52 13.24 -1.83
C GLY A 207 6.39 14.53 -2.63
N THR A 208 5.71 14.47 -3.79
CA THR A 208 5.42 15.65 -4.61
C THR A 208 4.46 16.63 -3.92
N LEU A 209 3.42 16.10 -3.25
CA LEU A 209 2.46 16.93 -2.49
C LEU A 209 3.10 17.57 -1.25
N VAL A 210 4.05 16.90 -0.59
CA VAL A 210 4.81 17.48 0.52
C VAL A 210 5.70 18.63 0.02
N GLU A 211 6.29 18.54 -1.19
CA GLU A 211 7.01 19.68 -1.79
C GLU A 211 6.09 20.87 -2.05
N VAL A 212 4.82 20.64 -2.41
CA VAL A 212 3.80 21.69 -2.51
C VAL A 212 3.53 22.32 -1.15
N GLY A 213 3.32 21.50 -0.12
CA GLY A 213 3.11 21.98 1.26
C GLY A 213 4.27 22.80 1.82
N LEU A 214 5.50 22.47 1.42
CA LEU A 214 6.72 23.21 1.77
C LEU A 214 6.93 24.49 0.93
N GLY A 215 6.04 24.79 -0.02
CA GLY A 215 6.18 25.93 -0.94
C GLY A 215 7.31 25.79 -1.98
N ARG A 216 7.89 24.60 -2.13
CA ARG A 216 8.95 24.31 -3.11
C ARG A 216 8.41 24.10 -4.53
N ARG A 217 7.11 23.82 -4.63
CA ARG A 217 6.40 23.54 -5.86
C ARG A 217 5.03 24.20 -5.84
N SER A 218 4.57 24.69 -6.99
CA SER A 218 3.20 25.22 -7.13
C SER A 218 2.19 24.07 -7.16
N ALA A 219 1.02 24.25 -6.52
CA ALA A 219 -0.10 23.30 -6.62
C ALA A 219 -0.56 23.09 -8.08
N GLY A 220 -0.53 24.13 -8.91
CA GLY A 220 -0.89 24.05 -10.33
C GLY A 220 0.06 23.21 -11.18
N SER A 221 1.30 22.95 -10.75
CA SER A 221 2.29 22.18 -11.51
C SER A 221 2.01 20.66 -11.55
N ILE A 222 1.06 20.17 -10.76
CA ILE A 222 0.74 18.72 -10.71
C ILE A 222 0.22 18.22 -12.05
N LEU A 223 -0.63 18.99 -12.72
CA LEU A 223 -1.14 18.62 -14.04
C LEU A 223 -0.02 18.55 -15.09
N ASP A 224 0.94 19.46 -15.03
CA ASP A 224 2.10 19.46 -15.94
C ASP A 224 3.02 18.26 -15.65
N THR A 225 3.21 17.92 -14.36
CA THR A 225 3.93 16.71 -13.97
C THR A 225 3.27 15.44 -14.50
N LEU A 226 1.92 15.32 -14.43
CA LEU A 226 1.18 14.20 -15.02
C LEU A 226 1.39 14.13 -16.55
N ARG A 227 1.27 15.26 -17.24
CA ARG A 227 1.41 15.35 -18.70
C ARG A 227 2.81 15.06 -19.20
N ALA A 228 3.83 15.35 -18.40
CA ALA A 228 5.22 15.13 -18.76
C ALA A 228 5.57 13.65 -18.96
N ARG A 229 4.88 12.73 -18.27
CA ARG A 229 5.16 11.27 -18.29
C ARG A 229 6.62 10.93 -18.03
N ASP A 230 7.30 11.78 -17.29
CA ASP A 230 8.70 11.67 -16.92
C ASP A 230 8.85 11.64 -15.39
N ARG A 231 9.47 10.58 -14.88
CA ARG A 231 9.70 10.37 -13.43
C ARG A 231 10.56 11.47 -12.82
N ALA A 232 11.44 12.10 -13.59
CA ALA A 232 12.31 13.18 -13.13
C ALA A 232 11.53 14.47 -12.78
N THR A 233 10.31 14.63 -13.28
CA THR A 233 9.46 15.80 -13.01
C THR A 233 8.70 15.70 -11.67
N ALA A 234 8.52 14.50 -11.12
CA ALA A 234 7.92 14.32 -9.81
C ALA A 234 8.91 14.62 -8.68
N GLY A 235 8.38 14.91 -7.49
CA GLY A 235 9.17 15.16 -6.29
C GLY A 235 9.90 13.94 -5.76
N GLN A 236 10.56 14.13 -4.61
CA GLN A 236 11.25 13.05 -3.91
C GLN A 236 10.31 11.89 -3.58
N LEU A 237 10.84 10.68 -3.48
CA LEU A 237 10.07 9.52 -3.05
C LEU A 237 9.85 9.58 -1.54
N ALA A 238 8.60 9.61 -1.08
CA ALA A 238 8.29 9.57 0.34
C ALA A 238 8.77 8.25 0.99
N PRO A 239 9.20 8.24 2.27
CA PRO A 239 9.56 7.04 3.01
C PRO A 239 8.45 5.98 3.03
N PRO A 240 8.76 4.68 3.21
CA PRO A 240 7.73 3.65 3.24
C PRO A 240 6.88 3.68 4.52
N ASP A 241 7.46 4.11 5.64
CA ASP A 241 6.91 3.98 6.99
C ASP A 241 5.54 4.64 7.17
N GLY A 242 5.29 5.76 6.47
CA GLY A 242 3.98 6.41 6.51
C GLY A 242 2.89 5.72 5.69
N LEU A 243 3.24 4.76 4.81
CA LEU A 243 2.31 4.15 3.86
C LEU A 243 1.66 2.88 4.40
N CYS A 244 0.34 2.81 4.30
CA CYS A 244 -0.46 1.65 4.68
C CYS A 244 -1.51 1.32 3.62
N LEU A 245 -1.53 0.08 3.12
CA LEU A 245 -2.66 -0.46 2.37
C LEU A 245 -3.84 -0.62 3.34
N TRP A 246 -4.80 0.29 3.24
CA TRP A 246 -5.88 0.41 4.23
C TRP A 246 -7.05 -0.54 3.97
N GLU A 247 -7.43 -0.67 2.71
CA GLU A 247 -8.62 -1.44 2.32
C GLU A 247 -8.55 -1.88 0.86
N VAL A 248 -9.15 -3.03 0.58
CA VAL A 248 -9.38 -3.55 -0.78
C VAL A 248 -10.87 -3.77 -0.95
N GLY A 249 -11.45 -3.27 -2.04
CA GLY A 249 -12.87 -3.46 -2.37
C GLY A 249 -13.07 -4.42 -3.53
N TYR A 250 -14.07 -5.28 -3.37
CA TYR A 250 -14.47 -6.31 -4.32
C TYR A 250 -15.87 -6.06 -4.89
#